data_9d2d56fe1aa0030ed73a32cfaed15ad3
#
_entry.id   9d2d56fe1aa0030ed73a32cfaed15ad3
#
_cell.length_a   1.000
_cell.length_b   1.000
_cell.length_c   1.000
_cell.angle_alpha   90.00
_cell.angle_beta   90.00
_cell.angle_gamma   90.00
#
_symmetry.space_group_name_H-M   'P 1'
#
loop_
_entity.id
_entity.type
_entity.pdbx_description
1 polymer ?
#
loop_
_entity_poly.entity_id
_entity_poly.type
_entity_poly.pdbx_seq_one_letter_code
_entity_poly.pdbx_strand_id
1 'polypeptide(L)'
;MTLKTQDRSQRETWPLEFPGSLPAQPASLGAAGNDRPPAGASPGSGRTGAAQLQEPFPAGERRIPTSPPERDGGQVADAGDAAGNAPSKGVLRRHPFAFIIALLALILATASGYLYWDYTTHFQSTDDAFIAARQFAVAPKVSGYITAVPVTDNQHIAAGDVIARIDERDFRVALEQAQAQVASAQAGIQNIDAQISTQQAQIASSQAQVDQAQAALVFARQQAARYQDLAQKGYGSVQNAQQFTSQLNQQQAALQSAQANLKLAQRQVESLKAQRESAVAGLQQAKAQRHQAQLNLSYTTVTAAQPGRIVQLGAAVGQYAQSGTSLTMFVPDEIWVTANFKETQLDAMRPGQPATVSIDAYPERTIRGHVASVQPGSGTAFSLLPAENATGNFVKIVQRVPVKIVLDNPPPDVALGPGMAVVPTVQIDRAPALYE
;
A
#
# COMPACT_ATOMS: atom_id res chain seq x y z
N MET A 1 22.52 -43.98 -28.24
CA MET A 1 21.14 -44.32 -28.57
C MET A 1 20.35 -43.03 -28.48
N THR A 2 19.95 -42.51 -29.59
CA THR A 2 19.55 -41.17 -29.95
C THR A 2 18.21 -40.76 -29.44
N LEU A 3 18.13 -39.64 -28.72
CA LEU A 3 16.91 -38.96 -28.33
C LEU A 3 16.56 -37.88 -29.38
N LYS A 4 15.39 -38.03 -29.94
CA LYS A 4 14.81 -37.18 -30.96
C LYS A 4 13.98 -36.06 -30.28
N THR A 5 14.46 -34.86 -30.37
CA THR A 5 13.75 -33.61 -30.09
C THR A 5 12.63 -33.42 -31.09
N GLN A 6 11.43 -33.16 -30.64
CA GLN A 6 10.31 -32.70 -31.46
C GLN A 6 9.76 -31.39 -30.90
N ASP A 7 10.16 -30.34 -31.60
CA ASP A 7 9.64 -28.98 -31.57
C ASP A 7 8.18 -28.98 -32.09
N ARG A 8 7.28 -28.32 -31.38
CA ARG A 8 5.99 -27.87 -31.89
C ARG A 8 5.53 -26.61 -31.19
N SER A 9 6.03 -25.51 -31.74
CA SER A 9 5.40 -24.20 -31.64
C SER A 9 4.04 -24.21 -32.38
N GLN A 10 2.96 -24.07 -31.67
CA GLN A 10 1.70 -23.56 -32.25
C GLN A 10 1.14 -22.50 -31.31
N ARG A 11 1.23 -21.29 -31.77
CA ARG A 11 0.51 -20.12 -31.24
C ARG A 11 -0.93 -20.23 -31.75
N GLU A 12 -1.85 -20.51 -30.86
CA GLU A 12 -3.28 -20.25 -31.11
C GLU A 12 -3.59 -18.81 -30.68
N THR A 13 -3.84 -17.99 -31.67
CA THR A 13 -4.40 -16.65 -31.54
C THR A 13 -5.92 -16.78 -31.36
N TRP A 14 -6.43 -16.40 -30.21
CA TRP A 14 -7.87 -16.24 -29.98
C TRP A 14 -8.30 -14.85 -30.41
N PRO A 15 -9.39 -14.69 -31.18
CA PRO A 15 -9.96 -13.39 -31.44
C PRO A 15 -10.84 -12.96 -30.28
N LEU A 16 -10.58 -11.74 -29.76
CA LEU A 16 -11.46 -11.05 -28.82
C LEU A 16 -12.70 -10.52 -29.58
N GLU A 17 -13.78 -11.24 -29.50
CA GLU A 17 -15.11 -10.71 -29.84
C GLU A 17 -15.70 -10.01 -28.60
N PHE A 18 -15.93 -8.72 -28.70
CA PHE A 18 -16.76 -7.96 -27.79
C PHE A 18 -18.24 -8.09 -28.21
N PRO A 19 -19.15 -8.52 -27.35
CA PRO A 19 -20.58 -8.39 -27.65
C PRO A 19 -21.11 -7.03 -27.15
N GLY A 20 -21.68 -6.30 -28.13
CA GLY A 20 -22.99 -5.66 -28.13
C GLY A 20 -23.34 -4.68 -27.01
N SER A 21 -23.43 -3.46 -27.45
CA SER A 21 -24.22 -2.31 -26.96
C SER A 21 -25.55 -2.69 -26.27
N LEU A 22 -25.72 -2.14 -25.03
CA LEU A 22 -27.01 -2.07 -24.32
C LEU A 22 -27.94 -1.05 -24.99
N PRO A 23 -29.25 -1.32 -25.08
CA PRO A 23 -30.22 -0.37 -25.59
C PRO A 23 -30.58 0.71 -24.59
N ALA A 24 -30.66 1.94 -25.06
CA ALA A 24 -31.15 3.12 -24.36
C ALA A 24 -32.60 2.95 -23.90
N GLN A 25 -32.90 3.27 -22.65
CA GLN A 25 -34.25 3.45 -22.13
C GLN A 25 -34.76 4.85 -22.49
N PRO A 26 -36.06 5.00 -22.85
CA PRO A 26 -36.65 6.29 -23.13
C PRO A 26 -37.01 7.07 -21.86
N ALA A 27 -36.76 8.36 -21.91
CA ALA A 27 -37.19 9.34 -20.92
C ALA A 27 -38.72 9.47 -20.91
N SER A 28 -39.34 9.30 -19.73
CA SER A 28 -40.73 9.70 -19.49
C SER A 28 -40.73 11.11 -18.87
N LEU A 29 -41.28 12.06 -19.65
CA LEU A 29 -41.78 13.36 -19.20
C LEU A 29 -42.97 13.15 -18.25
N GLY A 30 -42.88 13.76 -17.06
CA GLY A 30 -43.99 13.86 -16.11
C GLY A 30 -43.91 15.19 -15.36
N ALA A 31 -44.95 15.99 -15.60
CA ALA A 31 -45.14 17.39 -15.30
C ALA A 31 -45.21 17.81 -13.81
N ALA A 32 -44.77 19.02 -13.57
CA ALA A 32 -45.36 20.07 -12.73
C ALA A 32 -45.89 19.74 -11.32
N GLY A 33 -45.27 20.37 -10.33
CA GLY A 33 -45.77 20.59 -8.98
C GLY A 33 -45.00 21.72 -8.31
N ASN A 34 -45.50 22.96 -8.51
CA ASN A 34 -45.17 24.15 -7.72
C ASN A 34 -45.58 23.90 -6.28
N ASP A 35 -44.67 24.13 -5.32
CA ASP A 35 -45.06 24.64 -4.01
C ASP A 35 -43.87 25.39 -3.39
N ARG A 36 -44.03 26.74 -3.35
CA ARG A 36 -43.28 27.69 -2.57
C ARG A 36 -43.81 27.70 -1.15
N PRO A 37 -43.01 27.73 -0.09
CA PRO A 37 -43.43 28.20 1.22
C PRO A 37 -43.30 29.72 1.34
N PRO A 38 -44.11 30.37 2.15
CA PRO A 38 -44.29 31.81 2.19
C PRO A 38 -43.25 32.52 3.05
N ALA A 39 -42.95 33.74 2.62
CA ALA A 39 -42.25 34.76 3.38
C ALA A 39 -43.13 35.27 4.54
N GLY A 40 -42.51 35.53 5.70
CA GLY A 40 -43.18 36.17 6.83
C GLY A 40 -42.23 36.71 7.87
N ALA A 41 -41.99 38.04 7.79
CA ALA A 41 -41.92 39.03 8.86
C ALA A 41 -40.75 39.03 9.85
N SER A 42 -39.87 40.02 9.71
CA SER A 42 -39.35 40.84 10.82
C SER A 42 -40.47 41.82 11.29
N PRO A 43 -40.40 42.50 12.49
CA PRO A 43 -39.27 43.20 13.07
C PRO A 43 -39.24 43.25 14.62
N GLY A 44 -38.18 43.82 15.19
CA GLY A 44 -38.13 44.19 16.60
C GLY A 44 -36.74 44.54 17.10
N SER A 45 -36.38 45.73 16.94
CA SER A 45 -35.75 46.80 17.72
C SER A 45 -35.24 46.46 19.13
N GLY A 46 -34.05 46.94 19.48
CA GLY A 46 -33.65 47.16 20.86
C GLY A 46 -32.14 47.29 21.10
N ARG A 47 -31.60 48.47 20.83
CA ARG A 47 -30.71 49.30 21.65
C ARG A 47 -29.42 48.78 22.28
N THR A 48 -28.34 49.42 21.86
CA THR A 48 -27.29 50.19 22.58
C THR A 48 -26.28 49.40 23.42
N GLY A 49 -25.04 49.47 22.96
CA GLY A 49 -23.82 49.22 23.69
C GLY A 49 -22.62 49.71 22.89
N ALA A 50 -22.07 50.81 23.34
CA ALA A 50 -21.10 51.70 22.70
C ALA A 50 -19.84 51.04 22.15
N ALA A 51 -19.48 51.46 20.96
CA ALA A 51 -18.18 51.32 20.35
C ALA A 51 -17.09 52.07 21.10
N GLN A 52 -15.96 51.50 21.33
CA GLN A 52 -14.71 52.23 21.48
C GLN A 52 -13.84 51.98 20.24
N LEU A 53 -13.76 53.03 19.45
CA LEU A 53 -12.79 53.25 18.41
C LEU A 53 -11.40 53.36 19.06
N GLN A 54 -10.48 52.50 18.71
CA GLN A 54 -9.08 52.67 19.00
C GLN A 54 -8.38 53.17 17.73
N GLU A 55 -7.93 54.38 17.81
CA GLU A 55 -7.22 55.11 16.77
C GLU A 55 -5.88 54.46 16.42
N PRO A 56 -5.38 54.68 15.19
CA PRO A 56 -4.08 54.17 14.76
C PRO A 56 -2.95 55.07 15.27
N PHE A 57 -1.89 54.46 15.77
CA PHE A 57 -0.65 55.10 16.18
C PHE A 57 0.03 55.83 15.01
N PRO A 58 0.58 57.04 15.22
CA PRO A 58 1.25 57.79 14.17
C PRO A 58 2.66 57.25 13.89
N ALA A 59 3.00 57.20 12.62
CA ALA A 59 4.31 56.91 12.10
C ALA A 59 5.37 57.89 12.65
N GLY A 60 6.32 57.36 13.41
CA GLY A 60 7.51 58.09 13.86
C GLY A 60 8.49 58.29 12.69
N GLU A 61 8.56 59.46 12.17
CA GLU A 61 9.63 59.95 11.30
C GLU A 61 10.99 59.89 12.04
N ARG A 62 11.88 59.01 11.62
CA ARG A 62 13.30 59.13 11.97
C ARG A 62 13.99 60.03 10.95
N ARG A 63 14.28 61.23 11.39
CA ARG A 63 15.14 62.20 10.71
C ARG A 63 16.55 61.62 10.56
N ILE A 64 17.05 61.72 9.36
CA ILE A 64 18.48 61.54 9.01
C ILE A 64 19.18 62.83 9.40
N PRO A 65 20.30 62.82 10.14
CA PRO A 65 21.12 64.00 10.34
C PRO A 65 21.99 64.27 9.14
N THR A 66 21.75 65.41 8.51
CA THR A 66 22.59 66.02 7.50
C THR A 66 23.93 66.51 8.08
N SER A 67 24.91 66.46 7.21
CA SER A 67 26.32 66.84 7.38
C SER A 67 26.51 68.24 7.97
N PRO A 68 27.63 68.49 8.69
CA PRO A 68 27.99 69.81 9.22
C PRO A 68 28.65 70.72 8.18
N PRO A 69 28.56 72.03 8.35
CA PRO A 69 29.05 72.99 7.38
C PRO A 69 30.54 73.30 7.55
N GLU A 70 31.11 73.63 6.44
CA GLU A 70 32.37 74.30 6.20
C GLU A 70 32.47 75.64 6.96
N ARG A 71 33.59 75.94 7.58
CA ARG A 71 34.08 77.30 7.91
C ARG A 71 35.58 77.32 7.82
N ASP A 72 35.99 77.87 6.86
CA ASP A 72 36.85 78.97 6.45
C ASP A 72 37.63 79.71 7.60
N GLY A 73 38.90 79.93 7.33
CA GLY A 73 39.57 81.19 7.67
C GLY A 73 40.65 81.15 8.65
N GLY A 74 41.87 81.41 8.19
CA GLY A 74 42.78 82.27 8.86
C GLY A 74 44.15 81.64 9.22
N GLN A 75 45.04 81.69 8.33
CA GLN A 75 46.22 82.57 8.27
C GLN A 75 47.32 82.35 9.35
N VAL A 76 48.48 81.98 8.89
CA VAL A 76 49.80 82.62 8.82
C VAL A 76 50.74 82.39 10.01
N ALA A 77 51.89 82.01 9.67
CA ALA A 77 53.25 82.35 9.88
C ALA A 77 54.07 81.15 10.47
N ASP A 78 54.94 80.74 9.74
CA ASP A 78 56.33 81.14 9.41
C ASP A 78 57.38 80.49 10.32
N ALA A 79 58.38 80.10 9.61
CA ALA A 79 59.74 79.87 10.02
C ALA A 79 60.17 78.51 10.56
N GLY A 80 60.89 77.88 9.73
CA GLY A 80 62.26 77.54 10.10
C GLY A 80 62.56 76.05 10.11
N ASP A 81 63.20 75.77 9.13
CA ASP A 81 64.52 75.17 9.05
C ASP A 81 64.65 73.68 8.75
N ALA A 82 65.39 73.50 7.77
CA ALA A 82 66.04 72.36 7.18
C ALA A 82 66.58 71.31 8.16
N ALA A 83 66.29 70.08 7.85
CA ALA A 83 67.31 69.05 7.94
C ALA A 83 66.93 67.78 7.22
N GLY A 84 67.56 67.48 6.15
CA GLY A 84 68.14 66.17 5.88
C GLY A 84 67.18 65.03 5.51
N ASN A 85 66.83 65.02 4.26
CA ASN A 85 66.39 63.78 3.61
C ASN A 85 67.57 62.82 3.55
N ALA A 86 67.65 61.92 4.56
CA ALA A 86 68.49 60.73 4.44
C ALA A 86 67.67 59.58 3.99
N PRO A 87 68.01 58.91 2.89
CA PRO A 87 67.31 57.73 2.44
C PRO A 87 67.44 56.64 3.51
N SER A 88 66.33 56.20 4.08
CA SER A 88 66.26 55.04 4.92
C SER A 88 66.80 53.82 4.21
N LYS A 89 68.12 53.55 4.47
CA LYS A 89 68.77 52.32 4.04
C LYS A 89 67.98 51.16 4.60
N GLY A 90 67.39 50.37 3.67
CA GLY A 90 66.48 49.27 3.88
C GLY A 90 66.91 48.41 5.10
N VAL A 91 65.91 48.16 5.94
CA VAL A 91 65.91 47.20 7.09
C VAL A 91 66.35 45.78 6.64
N LEU A 92 66.31 45.50 5.32
CA LEU A 92 66.76 44.25 4.73
C LEU A 92 68.22 43.86 4.90
N ARG A 93 69.10 44.81 5.20
CA ARG A 93 70.58 44.52 5.26
C ARG A 93 71.13 44.25 6.67
N ARG A 94 70.30 44.47 7.71
CA ARG A 94 70.78 44.31 9.12
C ARG A 94 70.48 42.97 9.75
N HIS A 95 69.48 42.20 9.26
CA HIS A 95 69.09 40.90 9.84
C HIS A 95 68.74 39.89 8.75
N PRO A 96 69.63 39.32 7.98
CA PRO A 96 69.32 38.38 6.94
C PRO A 96 68.62 37.10 7.45
N PHE A 97 68.95 36.70 8.69
CA PHE A 97 68.28 35.59 9.39
C PHE A 97 66.83 35.87 9.73
N ALA A 98 66.45 37.10 10.13
CA ALA A 98 65.09 37.49 10.41
C ALA A 98 64.19 37.44 9.12
N PHE A 99 64.78 37.81 7.96
CA PHE A 99 64.11 37.77 6.71
C PHE A 99 63.89 36.33 6.24
N ILE A 100 64.85 35.43 6.43
CA ILE A 100 64.70 33.97 6.11
C ILE A 100 63.65 33.37 7.04
N ILE A 101 63.67 33.73 8.37
CA ILE A 101 62.63 33.25 9.31
C ILE A 101 61.22 33.76 8.88
N ALA A 102 61.09 35.05 8.54
CA ALA A 102 59.83 35.63 8.07
C ALA A 102 59.34 34.99 6.76
N LEU A 103 60.25 34.72 5.81
CA LEU A 103 59.90 34.02 4.56
C LEU A 103 59.47 32.57 4.85
N LEU A 104 60.17 31.88 5.73
CA LEU A 104 59.83 30.50 6.11
C LEU A 104 58.49 30.45 6.86
N ALA A 105 58.20 31.41 7.74
CA ALA A 105 56.93 31.57 8.42
C ALA A 105 55.80 31.87 7.41
N LEU A 106 56.06 32.69 6.39
CA LEU A 106 55.07 32.99 5.33
C LEU A 106 54.79 31.74 4.46
N ILE A 107 55.82 30.99 4.10
CA ILE A 107 55.66 29.73 3.36
C ILE A 107 54.86 28.73 4.21
N LEU A 108 55.15 28.62 5.50
CA LEU A 108 54.43 27.71 6.40
C LEU A 108 52.97 28.15 6.58
N ALA A 109 52.68 29.45 6.70
CA ALA A 109 51.36 30.00 6.80
C ALA A 109 50.56 29.80 5.50
N THR A 110 51.18 30.01 4.33
CA THR A 110 50.54 29.76 3.04
C THR A 110 50.28 28.25 2.80
N ALA A 111 51.26 27.41 3.16
CA ALA A 111 51.06 25.95 3.07
C ALA A 111 49.95 25.45 4.02
N SER A 112 49.97 25.95 5.27
CA SER A 112 48.91 25.64 6.24
C SER A 112 47.54 26.16 5.80
N GLY A 113 47.47 27.38 5.26
CA GLY A 113 46.27 27.97 4.70
C GLY A 113 45.75 27.18 3.49
N TYR A 114 46.65 26.73 2.61
CA TYR A 114 46.30 25.89 1.48
C TYR A 114 45.75 24.52 1.92
N LEU A 115 46.41 23.84 2.86
CA LEU A 115 45.97 22.57 3.42
C LEU A 115 44.60 22.70 4.13
N TYR A 116 44.42 23.80 4.87
CA TYR A 116 43.16 24.09 5.54
C TYR A 116 42.03 24.35 4.51
N TRP A 117 42.33 25.14 3.48
CA TRP A 117 41.39 25.42 2.40
C TRP A 117 41.02 24.14 1.62
N ASP A 118 42.03 23.32 1.28
CA ASP A 118 41.86 22.03 0.64
C ASP A 118 40.95 21.11 1.51
N TYR A 119 41.26 20.97 2.79
CA TYR A 119 40.47 20.19 3.75
C TYR A 119 39.00 20.65 3.82
N THR A 120 38.76 21.96 3.86
CA THR A 120 37.39 22.51 3.97
C THR A 120 36.59 22.37 2.70
N THR A 121 37.24 22.32 1.52
CA THR A 121 36.52 22.12 0.24
C THR A 121 35.96 20.71 0.07
N HIS A 122 36.51 19.74 0.82
CA HIS A 122 36.07 18.35 0.77
C HIS A 122 34.80 18.05 1.62
N PHE A 123 34.28 19.04 2.32
CA PHE A 123 33.05 18.89 3.11
C PHE A 123 31.96 19.84 2.61
N GLN A 124 30.77 19.26 2.35
CA GLN A 124 29.61 20.05 1.99
C GLN A 124 28.55 19.92 3.09
N SER A 125 28.10 21.05 3.60
CA SER A 125 27.05 21.10 4.64
C SER A 125 25.87 21.95 4.21
N THR A 126 24.72 21.68 4.79
CA THR A 126 23.52 22.48 4.63
C THR A 126 22.78 22.61 5.97
N ASP A 127 22.22 23.76 6.22
CA ASP A 127 21.33 24.07 7.34
C ASP A 127 19.86 23.80 7.04
N ASP A 128 19.54 23.57 5.74
CA ASP A 128 18.19 23.26 5.28
C ASP A 128 18.04 21.75 5.17
N ALA A 129 17.95 21.09 6.31
CA ALA A 129 17.75 19.66 6.39
C ALA A 129 16.90 19.29 7.61
N PHE A 130 16.11 18.23 7.45
CA PHE A 130 15.24 17.73 8.50
C PHE A 130 15.15 16.21 8.46
N ILE A 131 14.83 15.63 9.61
CA ILE A 131 14.52 14.20 9.70
C ILE A 131 13.16 13.95 9.03
N ALA A 132 13.10 12.95 8.22
CA ALA A 132 11.89 12.50 7.53
C ALA A 132 11.60 11.03 7.84
N ALA A 133 10.33 10.64 7.81
CA ALA A 133 9.88 9.26 7.92
C ALA A 133 8.63 9.06 7.05
N ARG A 134 8.33 7.81 6.70
CA ARG A 134 7.06 7.45 6.05
C ARG A 134 5.95 7.31 7.08
N GLN A 135 5.56 8.43 7.66
CA GLN A 135 4.44 8.44 8.59
C GLN A 135 3.11 8.16 7.90
N PHE A 136 2.23 7.43 8.57
CA PHE A 136 0.90 7.10 8.05
C PHE A 136 -0.15 7.06 9.16
N ALA A 137 -1.39 7.32 8.79
CA ALA A 137 -2.52 7.20 9.69
C ALA A 137 -2.92 5.74 9.86
N VAL A 138 -3.08 5.29 11.09
CA VAL A 138 -3.63 3.98 11.42
C VAL A 138 -5.14 4.11 11.55
N ALA A 139 -5.89 3.38 10.72
CA ALA A 139 -7.33 3.38 10.70
C ALA A 139 -7.87 1.94 10.81
N PRO A 140 -9.00 1.72 11.48
CA PRO A 140 -9.62 0.41 11.58
C PRO A 140 -10.27 0.02 10.25
N LYS A 141 -10.34 -1.27 9.97
CA LYS A 141 -11.05 -1.80 8.80
C LYS A 141 -12.54 -2.06 9.06
N VAL A 142 -12.93 -2.14 10.34
CA VAL A 142 -14.31 -2.36 10.78
C VAL A 142 -14.75 -1.25 11.72
N SER A 143 -16.03 -0.95 11.74
CA SER A 143 -16.62 0.07 12.62
C SER A 143 -17.15 -0.57 13.90
N GLY A 144 -17.06 0.15 15.03
CA GLY A 144 -17.58 -0.29 16.31
C GLY A 144 -17.07 0.57 17.46
N TYR A 145 -17.51 0.29 18.68
CA TYR A 145 -17.05 0.99 19.88
C TYR A 145 -15.66 0.51 20.30
N ILE A 146 -14.78 1.42 20.65
CA ILE A 146 -13.46 1.11 21.20
C ILE A 146 -13.62 0.62 22.66
N THR A 147 -13.17 -0.59 22.93
CA THR A 147 -13.25 -1.21 24.27
C THR A 147 -11.95 -1.03 25.06
N ALA A 148 -10.81 -0.95 24.38
CA ALA A 148 -9.52 -0.75 25.01
C ALA A 148 -8.54 -0.05 24.05
N VAL A 149 -7.68 0.82 24.64
CA VAL A 149 -6.54 1.46 23.99
C VAL A 149 -5.34 1.23 24.91
N PRO A 150 -4.59 0.14 24.74
CA PRO A 150 -3.51 -0.23 25.66
C PRO A 150 -2.23 0.56 25.47
N VAL A 151 -2.21 1.51 24.53
CA VAL A 151 -1.05 2.34 24.18
C VAL A 151 -1.28 3.79 24.60
N THR A 152 -0.17 4.52 24.79
CA THR A 152 -0.19 5.95 25.12
C THR A 152 0.48 6.77 24.01
N ASP A 153 0.21 8.06 24.00
CA ASP A 153 0.83 8.99 23.05
C ASP A 153 2.35 8.99 23.21
N ASN A 154 3.08 9.09 22.11
CA ASN A 154 4.54 9.03 22.03
C ASN A 154 5.18 7.70 22.47
N GLN A 155 4.40 6.65 22.72
CA GLN A 155 4.93 5.34 23.08
C GLN A 155 5.55 4.66 21.85
N HIS A 156 6.72 4.06 22.06
CA HIS A 156 7.33 3.14 21.10
C HIS A 156 6.70 1.76 21.25
N ILE A 157 6.31 1.15 20.13
CA ILE A 157 5.68 -0.18 20.08
C ILE A 157 6.33 -1.06 19.02
N ALA A 158 6.31 -2.36 19.25
CA ALA A 158 6.81 -3.37 18.32
C ALA A 158 5.75 -3.75 17.27
N ALA A 159 6.20 -4.41 16.20
CA ALA A 159 5.28 -5.00 15.24
C ALA A 159 4.38 -6.05 15.91
N GLY A 160 3.08 -5.98 15.64
CA GLY A 160 2.08 -6.86 16.23
C GLY A 160 1.47 -6.36 17.55
N ASP A 161 2.02 -5.34 18.18
CA ASP A 161 1.43 -4.75 19.38
C ASP A 161 0.05 -4.17 19.10
N VAL A 162 -0.85 -4.31 20.08
CA VAL A 162 -2.23 -3.85 19.95
C VAL A 162 -2.32 -2.36 20.23
N ILE A 163 -2.85 -1.61 19.25
CA ILE A 163 -3.07 -0.16 19.34
C ILE A 163 -4.46 0.12 19.93
N ALA A 164 -5.49 -0.57 19.42
CA ALA A 164 -6.86 -0.42 19.89
C ALA A 164 -7.64 -1.73 19.72
N ARG A 165 -8.63 -1.95 20.57
CA ARG A 165 -9.59 -3.03 20.43
C ARG A 165 -10.98 -2.47 20.24
N ILE A 166 -11.67 -2.95 19.22
CA ILE A 166 -13.06 -2.66 18.91
C ILE A 166 -13.93 -3.78 19.53
N ASP A 167 -15.15 -3.49 19.91
CA ASP A 167 -16.09 -4.48 20.44
C ASP A 167 -16.28 -5.64 19.43
N GLU A 168 -15.91 -6.83 19.86
CA GLU A 168 -15.90 -8.02 19.01
C GLU A 168 -17.18 -8.85 19.09
N ARG A 169 -18.12 -8.50 19.97
CA ARG A 169 -19.29 -9.34 20.27
C ARG A 169 -20.12 -9.61 19.02
N ASP A 170 -20.45 -8.59 18.26
CA ASP A 170 -21.25 -8.74 17.03
C ASP A 170 -20.51 -9.54 15.96
N PHE A 171 -19.21 -9.34 15.83
CA PHE A 171 -18.38 -10.08 14.89
C PHE A 171 -18.22 -11.55 15.29
N ARG A 172 -18.18 -11.85 16.60
CA ARG A 172 -18.15 -13.23 17.12
C ARG A 172 -19.45 -13.96 16.81
N VAL A 173 -20.59 -13.32 17.05
CA VAL A 173 -21.92 -13.87 16.70
C VAL A 173 -22.02 -14.11 15.19
N ALA A 174 -21.56 -13.16 14.37
CA ALA A 174 -21.55 -13.32 12.92
C ALA A 174 -20.65 -14.50 12.45
N LEU A 175 -19.51 -14.73 13.12
CA LEU A 175 -18.67 -15.89 12.86
C LEU A 175 -19.34 -17.20 13.24
N GLU A 176 -19.99 -17.27 14.42
CA GLU A 176 -20.75 -18.45 14.89
C GLU A 176 -21.91 -18.78 13.92
N GLN A 177 -22.63 -17.76 13.44
CA GLN A 177 -23.67 -17.91 12.45
C GLN A 177 -23.14 -18.48 11.12
N ALA A 178 -22.00 -17.96 10.64
CA ALA A 178 -21.36 -18.46 9.44
C ALA A 178 -20.82 -19.90 9.61
N GLN A 179 -20.36 -20.26 10.81
CA GLN A 179 -19.95 -21.63 11.15
C GLN A 179 -21.16 -22.60 11.12
N ALA A 180 -22.29 -22.19 11.67
CA ALA A 180 -23.52 -22.98 11.61
C ALA A 180 -23.98 -23.20 10.17
N GLN A 181 -23.83 -22.19 9.30
CA GLN A 181 -24.14 -22.32 7.87
C GLN A 181 -23.24 -23.35 7.16
N VAL A 182 -21.94 -23.38 7.48
CA VAL A 182 -21.02 -24.41 6.99
C VAL A 182 -21.45 -25.80 7.45
N ALA A 183 -21.81 -25.97 8.73
CA ALA A 183 -22.31 -27.24 9.26
C ALA A 183 -23.58 -27.71 8.57
N SER A 184 -24.53 -26.80 8.35
CA SER A 184 -25.76 -27.09 7.62
C SER A 184 -25.51 -27.53 6.18
N ALA A 185 -24.65 -26.84 5.45
CA ALA A 185 -24.27 -27.21 4.09
C ALA A 185 -23.56 -28.57 4.04
N GLN A 186 -22.71 -28.87 5.03
CA GLN A 186 -22.05 -30.18 5.17
C GLN A 186 -23.05 -31.31 5.40
N ALA A 187 -24.05 -31.11 6.29
CA ALA A 187 -25.13 -32.06 6.52
C ALA A 187 -25.99 -32.28 5.27
N GLY A 188 -26.20 -31.23 4.46
CA GLY A 188 -26.87 -31.35 3.19
C GLY A 188 -26.17 -32.31 2.21
N ILE A 189 -24.84 -32.24 2.13
CA ILE A 189 -24.05 -33.18 1.29
C ILE A 189 -24.18 -34.61 1.81
N GLN A 190 -24.10 -34.82 3.14
CA GLN A 190 -24.25 -36.15 3.75
C GLN A 190 -25.62 -36.77 3.46
N ASN A 191 -26.68 -35.95 3.43
CA ASN A 191 -28.01 -36.39 3.07
C ASN A 191 -28.05 -36.89 1.60
N ILE A 192 -27.47 -36.13 0.66
CA ILE A 192 -27.40 -36.53 -0.75
C ILE A 192 -26.56 -37.82 -0.91
N ASP A 193 -25.44 -37.95 -0.18
CA ASP A 193 -24.61 -39.15 -0.18
C ASP A 193 -25.40 -40.40 0.33
N ALA A 194 -26.24 -40.24 1.32
CA ALA A 194 -27.14 -41.31 1.77
C ALA A 194 -28.20 -41.67 0.71
N GLN A 195 -28.76 -40.68 0.00
CA GLN A 195 -29.69 -40.91 -1.11
C GLN A 195 -29.00 -41.65 -2.27
N ILE A 196 -27.76 -41.28 -2.61
CA ILE A 196 -26.96 -41.98 -3.62
C ILE A 196 -26.75 -43.45 -3.21
N SER A 197 -26.41 -43.72 -1.97
CA SER A 197 -26.25 -45.08 -1.45
C SER A 197 -27.54 -45.90 -1.59
N THR A 198 -28.69 -45.32 -1.21
CA THR A 198 -30.00 -45.96 -1.38
C THR A 198 -30.28 -46.26 -2.84
N GLN A 199 -30.01 -45.30 -3.74
CA GLN A 199 -30.25 -45.49 -5.17
C GLN A 199 -29.32 -46.53 -5.81
N GLN A 200 -28.08 -46.69 -5.28
CA GLN A 200 -27.16 -47.75 -5.67
C GLN A 200 -27.72 -49.15 -5.32
N ALA A 201 -28.36 -49.32 -4.16
CA ALA A 201 -29.06 -50.54 -3.80
C ALA A 201 -30.23 -50.83 -4.76
N GLN A 202 -30.97 -49.77 -5.20
CA GLN A 202 -32.02 -49.90 -6.20
C GLN A 202 -31.47 -50.37 -7.56
N ILE A 203 -30.30 -49.90 -7.99
CA ILE A 203 -29.62 -50.36 -9.20
C ILE A 203 -29.33 -51.86 -9.08
N ALA A 204 -28.79 -52.32 -7.93
CA ALA A 204 -28.50 -53.73 -7.71
C ALA A 204 -29.77 -54.62 -7.81
N SER A 205 -30.90 -54.14 -7.24
CA SER A 205 -32.18 -54.81 -7.36
C SER A 205 -32.69 -54.85 -8.82
N SER A 206 -32.58 -53.75 -9.56
CA SER A 206 -32.99 -53.67 -10.97
C SER A 206 -32.09 -54.54 -11.85
N GLN A 207 -30.81 -54.66 -11.54
CA GLN A 207 -29.90 -55.60 -12.24
C GLN A 207 -30.34 -57.06 -12.05
N ALA A 208 -30.66 -57.46 -10.81
CA ALA A 208 -31.16 -58.82 -10.54
C ALA A 208 -32.46 -59.13 -11.32
N GLN A 209 -33.34 -58.11 -11.53
CA GLN A 209 -34.53 -58.25 -12.35
C GLN A 209 -34.16 -58.46 -13.82
N VAL A 210 -33.14 -57.77 -14.33
CA VAL A 210 -32.63 -57.99 -15.71
C VAL A 210 -32.08 -59.41 -15.84
N ASP A 211 -31.30 -59.89 -14.87
CA ASP A 211 -30.75 -61.22 -14.90
C ASP A 211 -31.84 -62.32 -14.87
N GLN A 212 -32.87 -62.09 -14.05
CA GLN A 212 -34.06 -63.00 -14.02
C GLN A 212 -34.79 -63.00 -15.38
N ALA A 213 -35.05 -61.83 -15.96
CA ALA A 213 -35.75 -61.71 -17.29
C ALA A 213 -34.90 -62.35 -18.41
N GLN A 214 -33.55 -62.18 -18.33
CA GLN A 214 -32.63 -62.80 -19.28
C GLN A 214 -32.65 -64.32 -19.19
N ALA A 215 -32.67 -64.91 -17.99
CA ALA A 215 -32.80 -66.37 -17.81
C ALA A 215 -34.16 -66.88 -18.37
N ALA A 216 -35.25 -66.18 -18.10
CA ALA A 216 -36.58 -66.52 -18.65
C ALA A 216 -36.61 -66.47 -20.18
N LEU A 217 -35.97 -65.46 -20.77
CA LEU A 217 -35.87 -65.34 -22.25
C LEU A 217 -35.06 -66.49 -22.83
N VAL A 218 -33.92 -66.87 -22.24
CA VAL A 218 -33.10 -68.02 -22.70
C VAL A 218 -33.98 -69.30 -22.74
N PHE A 219 -34.72 -69.59 -21.65
CA PHE A 219 -35.61 -70.70 -21.58
C PHE A 219 -36.72 -70.63 -22.67
N ALA A 220 -37.41 -69.48 -22.82
CA ALA A 220 -38.45 -69.33 -23.82
C ALA A 220 -37.90 -69.50 -25.24
N ARG A 221 -36.67 -69.02 -25.52
CA ARG A 221 -36.02 -69.20 -26.84
C ARG A 221 -35.75 -70.67 -27.13
N GLN A 222 -35.28 -71.43 -26.16
CA GLN A 222 -35.05 -72.88 -26.32
C GLN A 222 -36.36 -73.66 -26.59
N GLN A 223 -37.44 -73.30 -25.87
CA GLN A 223 -38.77 -73.89 -26.07
C GLN A 223 -39.31 -73.55 -27.43
N ALA A 224 -39.33 -72.29 -27.86
CA ALA A 224 -39.79 -71.87 -29.16
C ALA A 224 -39.06 -72.59 -30.30
N ALA A 225 -37.70 -72.67 -30.23
CA ALA A 225 -36.90 -73.36 -31.23
C ALA A 225 -37.23 -74.84 -31.30
N ARG A 226 -37.39 -75.50 -30.13
CA ARG A 226 -37.77 -76.90 -30.06
C ARG A 226 -39.16 -77.19 -30.74
N TYR A 227 -40.19 -76.44 -30.37
CA TYR A 227 -41.54 -76.67 -30.92
C TYR A 227 -41.65 -76.22 -32.36
N GLN A 228 -40.89 -75.24 -32.85
CA GLN A 228 -40.78 -74.91 -34.27
C GLN A 228 -40.20 -76.06 -35.10
N ASP A 229 -39.10 -76.67 -34.64
CA ASP A 229 -38.43 -77.81 -35.26
C ASP A 229 -39.40 -79.02 -35.34
N LEU A 230 -40.07 -79.34 -34.21
CA LEU A 230 -41.06 -80.40 -34.15
C LEU A 230 -42.25 -80.19 -35.12
N ALA A 231 -42.76 -78.97 -35.24
CA ALA A 231 -43.82 -78.60 -36.14
C ALA A 231 -43.35 -78.71 -37.61
N GLN A 232 -42.12 -78.28 -37.95
CA GLN A 232 -41.55 -78.43 -39.30
C GLN A 232 -41.37 -79.89 -39.73
N LYS A 233 -41.00 -80.73 -38.79
CA LYS A 233 -40.85 -82.20 -39.05
C LYS A 233 -42.14 -83.00 -38.99
N GLY A 234 -43.29 -82.30 -38.77
CA GLY A 234 -44.61 -82.96 -38.70
C GLY A 234 -44.92 -83.69 -37.39
N TYR A 235 -44.09 -83.63 -36.39
CA TYR A 235 -44.21 -84.26 -35.07
C TYR A 235 -44.83 -83.37 -33.98
N GLY A 236 -45.14 -82.09 -34.30
CA GLY A 236 -45.75 -81.16 -33.38
C GLY A 236 -46.90 -80.36 -33.91
N SER A 237 -47.77 -79.84 -33.02
CA SER A 237 -48.85 -78.94 -33.39
C SER A 237 -48.38 -77.54 -33.79
N VAL A 238 -48.87 -77.00 -34.93
CA VAL A 238 -48.57 -75.60 -35.33
C VAL A 238 -49.07 -74.60 -34.27
N GLN A 239 -50.18 -74.88 -33.60
CA GLN A 239 -50.70 -74.05 -32.50
C GLN A 239 -49.72 -73.93 -31.38
N ASN A 240 -49.06 -75.06 -30.96
CA ASN A 240 -48.02 -75.00 -29.90
C ASN A 240 -46.79 -74.17 -30.33
N ALA A 241 -46.34 -74.31 -31.61
CA ALA A 241 -45.23 -73.48 -32.12
C ALA A 241 -45.58 -71.99 -32.09
N GLN A 242 -46.84 -71.62 -32.50
CA GLN A 242 -47.27 -70.22 -32.39
C GLN A 242 -47.35 -69.73 -30.92
N GLN A 243 -47.83 -70.59 -29.99
CA GLN A 243 -47.95 -70.29 -28.57
C GLN A 243 -46.57 -70.00 -28.00
N PHE A 244 -45.53 -70.84 -28.20
CA PHE A 244 -44.21 -70.66 -27.71
C PHE A 244 -43.48 -69.50 -28.39
N THR A 245 -43.76 -69.17 -29.63
CA THR A 245 -43.28 -68.01 -30.33
C THR A 245 -43.88 -66.73 -29.70
N SER A 246 -45.16 -66.71 -29.37
CA SER A 246 -45.80 -65.60 -28.66
C SER A 246 -45.18 -65.41 -27.23
N GLN A 247 -44.91 -66.52 -26.53
CA GLN A 247 -44.27 -66.50 -25.24
C GLN A 247 -42.86 -66.00 -25.32
N LEU A 248 -42.08 -66.34 -26.35
CA LEU A 248 -40.74 -65.77 -26.61
C LEU A 248 -40.79 -64.25 -26.76
N ASN A 249 -41.73 -63.75 -27.59
CA ASN A 249 -41.91 -62.28 -27.77
C ASN A 249 -42.31 -61.60 -26.48
N GLN A 250 -43.12 -62.20 -25.62
CA GLN A 250 -43.47 -61.66 -24.31
C GLN A 250 -42.25 -61.56 -23.39
N GLN A 251 -41.37 -62.58 -23.35
CA GLN A 251 -40.18 -62.59 -22.54
C GLN A 251 -39.14 -61.58 -23.07
N GLN A 252 -39.06 -61.36 -24.37
CA GLN A 252 -38.22 -60.38 -24.98
C GLN A 252 -38.63 -58.95 -24.57
N ALA A 253 -39.96 -58.65 -24.61
CA ALA A 253 -40.51 -57.39 -24.14
C ALA A 253 -40.28 -57.20 -22.63
N ALA A 254 -40.40 -58.26 -21.81
CA ALA A 254 -40.15 -58.23 -20.39
C ALA A 254 -38.67 -57.90 -20.09
N LEU A 255 -37.70 -58.47 -20.80
CA LEU A 255 -36.29 -58.09 -20.69
C LEU A 255 -36.04 -56.64 -21.06
N GLN A 256 -36.64 -56.17 -22.16
CA GLN A 256 -36.50 -54.76 -22.59
C GLN A 256 -37.04 -53.81 -21.51
N SER A 257 -38.17 -54.12 -20.88
CA SER A 257 -38.74 -53.38 -19.77
C SER A 257 -37.83 -53.34 -18.55
N ALA A 258 -37.25 -54.54 -18.15
CA ALA A 258 -36.30 -54.60 -17.03
C ALA A 258 -35.02 -53.79 -17.30
N GLN A 259 -34.50 -53.83 -18.53
CA GLN A 259 -33.33 -53.02 -18.93
C GLN A 259 -33.64 -51.51 -18.89
N ALA A 260 -34.86 -51.10 -19.34
CA ALA A 260 -35.28 -49.70 -19.25
C ALA A 260 -35.36 -49.21 -17.79
N ASN A 261 -35.87 -50.06 -16.87
CA ASN A 261 -35.93 -49.74 -15.44
C ASN A 261 -34.54 -49.61 -14.83
N LEU A 262 -33.61 -50.49 -15.18
CA LEU A 262 -32.19 -50.38 -14.76
C LEU A 262 -31.58 -49.06 -15.24
N LYS A 263 -31.80 -48.73 -16.51
CA LYS A 263 -31.28 -47.46 -17.07
C LYS A 263 -31.88 -46.24 -16.36
N LEU A 264 -33.18 -46.28 -16.03
CA LEU A 264 -33.83 -45.22 -15.22
C LEU A 264 -33.13 -45.07 -13.85
N ALA A 265 -32.92 -46.19 -13.14
CA ALA A 265 -32.24 -46.16 -11.83
C ALA A 265 -30.81 -45.61 -11.93
N GLN A 266 -30.06 -45.93 -12.98
CA GLN A 266 -28.73 -45.38 -13.24
C GLN A 266 -28.78 -43.87 -13.49
N ARG A 267 -29.73 -43.39 -14.30
CA ARG A 267 -29.91 -41.94 -14.55
C ARG A 267 -30.26 -41.16 -13.28
N GLN A 268 -31.02 -41.80 -12.38
CA GLN A 268 -31.33 -41.19 -11.10
C GLN A 268 -30.06 -40.95 -10.23
N VAL A 269 -29.10 -41.87 -10.25
CA VAL A 269 -27.80 -41.67 -9.57
C VAL A 269 -27.02 -40.51 -10.22
N GLU A 270 -27.00 -40.39 -11.54
CA GLU A 270 -26.34 -39.26 -12.23
C GLU A 270 -26.97 -37.92 -11.81
N SER A 271 -28.30 -37.83 -11.71
CA SER A 271 -28.98 -36.65 -11.22
C SER A 271 -28.62 -36.31 -9.78
N LEU A 272 -28.56 -37.30 -8.89
CA LEU A 272 -28.13 -37.10 -7.50
C LEU A 272 -26.67 -36.66 -7.39
N LYS A 273 -25.78 -37.20 -8.25
CA LYS A 273 -24.37 -36.73 -8.30
C LYS A 273 -24.28 -35.26 -8.71
N ALA A 274 -25.05 -34.82 -9.72
CA ALA A 274 -25.12 -33.41 -10.12
C ALA A 274 -25.62 -32.51 -8.96
N GLN A 275 -26.64 -32.98 -8.22
CA GLN A 275 -27.14 -32.29 -7.03
C GLN A 275 -26.06 -32.20 -5.92
N ARG A 276 -25.28 -33.31 -5.75
CA ARG A 276 -24.15 -33.33 -4.83
C ARG A 276 -23.09 -32.30 -5.19
N GLU A 277 -22.73 -32.16 -6.46
CA GLU A 277 -21.79 -31.15 -6.93
C GLU A 277 -22.29 -29.73 -6.65
N SER A 278 -23.59 -29.48 -6.91
CA SER A 278 -24.22 -28.21 -6.56
C SER A 278 -24.15 -27.93 -5.03
N ALA A 279 -24.41 -28.94 -4.20
CA ALA A 279 -24.31 -28.82 -2.75
C ALA A 279 -22.86 -28.57 -2.28
N VAL A 280 -21.86 -29.19 -2.94
CA VAL A 280 -20.44 -28.92 -2.69
C VAL A 280 -20.07 -27.48 -3.02
N ALA A 281 -20.58 -26.92 -4.13
CA ALA A 281 -20.41 -25.50 -4.44
C ALA A 281 -21.04 -24.61 -3.37
N GLY A 282 -22.23 -24.94 -2.87
CA GLY A 282 -22.87 -24.27 -1.75
C GLY A 282 -22.05 -24.33 -0.46
N LEU A 283 -21.41 -25.46 -0.17
CA LEU A 283 -20.47 -25.58 0.96
C LEU A 283 -19.27 -24.66 0.80
N GLN A 284 -18.70 -24.54 -0.38
CA GLN A 284 -17.58 -23.61 -0.63
C GLN A 284 -18.00 -22.15 -0.41
N GLN A 285 -19.21 -21.78 -0.84
CA GLN A 285 -19.76 -20.46 -0.58
C GLN A 285 -19.92 -20.20 0.94
N ALA A 286 -20.47 -21.15 1.70
CA ALA A 286 -20.59 -21.04 3.16
C ALA A 286 -19.23 -20.92 3.85
N LYS A 287 -18.21 -21.67 3.38
CA LYS A 287 -16.83 -21.57 3.87
C LYS A 287 -16.23 -20.18 3.60
N ALA A 288 -16.48 -19.60 2.43
CA ALA A 288 -16.03 -18.24 2.10
C ALA A 288 -16.67 -17.19 3.01
N GLN A 289 -17.98 -17.33 3.30
CA GLN A 289 -18.69 -16.45 4.24
C GLN A 289 -18.12 -16.56 5.67
N ARG A 290 -17.84 -17.78 6.15
CA ARG A 290 -17.18 -18.01 7.44
C ARG A 290 -15.79 -17.34 7.47
N HIS A 291 -15.00 -17.47 6.40
CA HIS A 291 -13.68 -16.82 6.31
C HIS A 291 -13.81 -15.29 6.37
N GLN A 292 -14.77 -14.72 5.66
CA GLN A 292 -15.04 -13.27 5.72
C GLN A 292 -15.41 -12.83 7.15
N ALA A 293 -16.27 -13.55 7.83
CA ALA A 293 -16.63 -13.26 9.23
C ALA A 293 -15.42 -13.38 10.17
N GLN A 294 -14.55 -14.35 9.95
CA GLN A 294 -13.31 -14.53 10.69
C GLN A 294 -12.32 -13.38 10.47
N LEU A 295 -12.18 -12.90 9.23
CA LEU A 295 -11.38 -11.72 8.91
C LEU A 295 -11.95 -10.47 9.58
N ASN A 296 -13.26 -10.26 9.52
CA ASN A 296 -13.90 -9.12 10.18
C ASN A 296 -13.66 -9.14 11.70
N LEU A 297 -13.74 -10.32 12.33
CA LEU A 297 -13.40 -10.49 13.74
C LEU A 297 -11.93 -10.17 14.01
N SER A 298 -11.01 -10.60 13.14
CA SER A 298 -9.59 -10.25 13.31
C SER A 298 -9.31 -8.76 13.20
N TYR A 299 -10.09 -8.03 12.41
CA TYR A 299 -9.96 -6.58 12.24
C TYR A 299 -10.48 -5.76 13.44
N THR A 300 -11.15 -6.40 14.40
CA THR A 300 -11.54 -5.73 15.66
C THR A 300 -10.32 -5.42 16.53
N THR A 301 -9.21 -6.12 16.33
CA THR A 301 -7.94 -5.83 16.97
C THR A 301 -7.04 -5.10 15.99
N VAL A 302 -6.82 -3.80 16.25
CA VAL A 302 -5.93 -2.96 15.45
C VAL A 302 -4.52 -3.10 15.99
N THR A 303 -3.61 -3.62 15.17
CA THR A 303 -2.21 -3.87 15.56
C THR A 303 -1.25 -3.05 14.72
N ALA A 304 -0.05 -2.80 15.25
CA ALA A 304 1.05 -2.17 14.53
C ALA A 304 1.58 -3.11 13.44
N ALA A 305 1.70 -2.61 12.21
CA ALA A 305 2.24 -3.39 11.09
C ALA A 305 3.77 -3.53 11.14
N GLN A 306 4.45 -2.59 11.80
CA GLN A 306 5.91 -2.51 11.90
C GLN A 306 6.30 -1.81 13.20
N PRO A 307 7.56 -1.92 13.68
CA PRO A 307 8.00 -1.20 14.86
C PRO A 307 8.04 0.31 14.62
N GLY A 308 7.75 1.09 15.65
CA GLY A 308 7.74 2.54 15.56
C GLY A 308 7.05 3.20 16.72
N ARG A 309 6.69 4.46 16.56
CA ARG A 309 6.13 5.31 17.61
C ARG A 309 4.74 5.81 17.25
N ILE A 310 3.85 5.75 18.23
CA ILE A 310 2.51 6.34 18.13
C ILE A 310 2.61 7.84 18.39
N VAL A 311 1.94 8.64 17.55
CA VAL A 311 1.81 10.09 17.74
C VAL A 311 0.39 10.52 17.42
N GLN A 312 -0.08 11.59 18.07
CA GLN A 312 -1.43 12.13 17.88
C GLN A 312 -2.51 11.05 18.10
N LEU A 313 -2.46 10.37 19.24
CA LEU A 313 -3.44 9.35 19.60
C LEU A 313 -4.82 9.99 19.82
N GLY A 314 -5.71 9.87 18.81
CA GLY A 314 -7.08 10.37 18.85
C GLY A 314 -8.09 9.34 19.33
N ALA A 315 -7.68 8.08 19.51
CA ALA A 315 -8.55 6.99 19.94
C ALA A 315 -8.82 7.04 21.46
N ALA A 316 -10.09 6.98 21.86
CA ALA A 316 -10.49 6.92 23.27
C ALA A 316 -11.43 5.74 23.53
N VAL A 317 -11.33 5.14 24.72
CA VAL A 317 -12.26 4.08 25.16
C VAL A 317 -13.69 4.62 25.22
N GLY A 318 -14.64 3.89 24.64
CA GLY A 318 -16.05 4.31 24.52
C GLY A 318 -16.34 5.13 23.26
N GLN A 319 -15.33 5.56 22.50
CA GLN A 319 -15.53 6.24 21.23
C GLN A 319 -15.99 5.25 20.15
N TYR A 320 -16.88 5.70 19.27
CA TYR A 320 -17.24 4.94 18.07
C TYR A 320 -16.22 5.18 16.97
N ALA A 321 -15.49 4.14 16.58
CA ALA A 321 -14.56 4.16 15.47
C ALA A 321 -15.27 3.80 14.16
N GLN A 322 -15.12 4.63 13.14
CA GLN A 322 -15.57 4.32 11.79
C GLN A 322 -14.44 3.72 10.96
N SER A 323 -14.77 2.80 10.08
CA SER A 323 -13.81 2.24 9.13
C SER A 323 -13.17 3.35 8.27
N GLY A 324 -11.83 3.37 8.19
CA GLY A 324 -11.07 4.36 7.46
C GLY A 324 -10.79 5.67 8.20
N THR A 325 -11.39 5.92 9.37
CA THR A 325 -11.08 7.10 10.19
C THR A 325 -9.79 6.89 10.97
N SER A 326 -8.88 7.87 10.93
CA SER A 326 -7.61 7.79 11.65
C SER A 326 -7.83 7.70 13.16
N LEU A 327 -7.24 6.68 13.81
CA LEU A 327 -7.17 6.52 15.25
C LEU A 327 -5.91 7.18 15.82
N THR A 328 -4.82 7.15 15.09
CA THR A 328 -3.52 7.69 15.46
C THR A 328 -2.65 7.86 14.22
N MET A 329 -1.63 8.72 14.32
CA MET A 329 -0.51 8.73 13.37
C MET A 329 0.58 7.80 13.86
N PHE A 330 1.20 7.10 12.94
CA PHE A 330 2.29 6.17 13.20
C PHE A 330 3.56 6.61 12.50
N VAL A 331 4.65 6.69 13.24
CA VAL A 331 5.99 7.01 12.75
C VAL A 331 6.85 5.76 12.87
N PRO A 332 7.22 5.14 11.75
CA PRO A 332 8.14 3.99 11.75
C PRO A 332 9.53 4.36 12.27
N ASP A 333 10.26 3.37 12.76
CA ASP A 333 11.66 3.53 13.16
C ASP A 333 12.60 3.77 11.98
N GLU A 334 12.16 3.46 10.76
CA GLU A 334 12.91 3.79 9.54
C GLU A 334 12.82 5.28 9.26
N ILE A 335 13.83 6.01 9.72
CA ILE A 335 14.00 7.45 9.53
C ILE A 335 15.19 7.73 8.63
N TRP A 336 15.16 8.88 7.94
CA TRP A 336 16.28 9.40 7.17
C TRP A 336 16.33 10.91 7.26
N VAL A 337 17.42 11.50 6.82
CA VAL A 337 17.53 12.95 6.67
C VAL A 337 17.26 13.34 5.23
N THR A 338 16.37 14.29 5.03
CA THR A 338 16.18 14.99 3.76
C THR A 338 16.96 16.31 3.86
N ALA A 339 18.06 16.38 3.13
CA ALA A 339 18.98 17.52 3.15
C ALA A 339 18.90 18.25 1.81
N ASN A 340 18.53 19.52 1.85
CA ASN A 340 18.38 20.36 0.66
C ASN A 340 19.71 21.09 0.38
N PHE A 341 20.58 20.48 -0.42
CA PHE A 341 21.82 21.08 -0.86
C PHE A 341 21.60 22.04 -2.03
N LYS A 342 22.45 23.07 -2.12
CA LYS A 342 22.47 23.94 -3.31
C LYS A 342 22.93 23.13 -4.52
N GLU A 343 22.34 23.40 -5.70
CA GLU A 343 22.73 22.74 -6.96
C GLU A 343 24.24 22.80 -7.20
N THR A 344 24.90 23.89 -6.80
CA THR A 344 26.35 24.09 -6.92
C THR A 344 27.19 23.20 -6.00
N GLN A 345 26.59 22.52 -5.01
CA GLN A 345 27.26 21.62 -4.07
C GLN A 345 27.22 20.14 -4.52
N LEU A 346 26.47 19.84 -5.59
CA LEU A 346 26.18 18.46 -5.99
C LEU A 346 27.19 17.84 -6.94
N ASP A 347 28.11 18.64 -7.50
CA ASP A 347 29.03 18.21 -8.57
C ASP A 347 29.78 16.92 -8.20
N ALA A 348 30.33 16.85 -7.00
CA ALA A 348 31.08 15.70 -6.49
C ALA A 348 30.26 14.81 -5.55
N MET A 349 28.96 15.08 -5.31
CA MET A 349 28.15 14.31 -4.38
C MET A 349 27.60 13.05 -5.05
N ARG A 350 27.86 11.88 -4.46
CA ARG A 350 27.46 10.57 -4.99
C ARG A 350 26.86 9.70 -3.89
N PRO A 351 25.95 8.79 -4.24
CA PRO A 351 25.47 7.76 -3.30
C PRO A 351 26.64 6.94 -2.72
N GLY A 352 26.53 6.59 -1.44
CA GLY A 352 27.53 5.86 -0.67
C GLY A 352 28.55 6.74 0.05
N GLN A 353 28.62 8.04 -0.21
CA GLN A 353 29.53 8.94 0.50
C GLN A 353 29.16 9.07 1.98
N PRO A 354 30.14 9.08 2.90
CA PRO A 354 29.89 9.22 4.33
C PRO A 354 29.39 10.62 4.66
N ALA A 355 28.46 10.66 5.60
CA ALA A 355 27.88 11.89 6.11
C ALA A 355 27.89 11.88 7.64
N THR A 356 28.05 13.04 8.23
CA THR A 356 27.90 13.27 9.67
C THR A 356 26.72 14.21 9.88
N VAL A 357 25.78 13.83 10.73
CA VAL A 357 24.57 14.61 11.00
C VAL A 357 24.61 15.10 12.44
N SER A 358 24.58 16.41 12.63
CA SER A 358 24.33 17.07 13.90
C SER A 358 22.85 17.38 14.02
N ILE A 359 22.28 17.16 15.20
CA ILE A 359 20.85 17.37 15.46
C ILE A 359 20.72 18.58 16.39
N ASP A 360 19.93 19.58 15.99
CA ASP A 360 19.80 20.83 16.76
C ASP A 360 19.25 20.60 18.16
N ALA A 361 18.35 19.62 18.33
CA ALA A 361 17.84 19.23 19.64
C ALA A 361 18.87 18.54 20.55
N TYR A 362 19.95 17.99 19.98
CA TYR A 362 20.99 17.23 20.69
C TYR A 362 22.40 17.62 20.18
N PRO A 363 22.89 18.85 20.44
CA PRO A 363 24.09 19.40 19.79
C PRO A 363 25.38 18.67 20.15
N GLU A 364 25.42 17.99 21.29
CA GLU A 364 26.57 17.19 21.70
C GLU A 364 26.69 15.83 21.02
N ARG A 365 25.65 15.44 20.24
CA ARG A 365 25.60 14.13 19.58
C ARG A 365 25.61 14.28 18.07
N THR A 366 26.61 13.67 17.49
CA THR A 366 26.70 13.54 16.02
C THR A 366 26.41 12.09 15.61
N ILE A 367 25.56 11.92 14.62
CA ILE A 367 25.19 10.59 14.08
C ILE A 367 25.87 10.43 12.73
N ARG A 368 26.44 9.26 12.52
CA ARG A 368 26.99 8.90 11.21
C ARG A 368 25.88 8.43 10.28
N GLY A 369 26.08 8.66 9.00
CA GLY A 369 25.20 8.21 7.95
C GLY A 369 25.91 8.22 6.61
N HIS A 370 25.17 7.91 5.58
CA HIS A 370 25.70 7.96 4.22
C HIS A 370 24.63 8.48 3.25
N VAL A 371 25.08 9.06 2.15
CA VAL A 371 24.21 9.51 1.07
C VAL A 371 23.59 8.29 0.42
N ALA A 372 22.27 8.14 0.52
CA ALA A 372 21.54 7.05 -0.11
C ALA A 372 21.16 7.39 -1.55
N SER A 373 20.70 8.61 -1.79
CA SER A 373 20.31 9.06 -3.14
C SER A 373 20.27 10.57 -3.25
N VAL A 374 20.47 11.07 -4.45
CA VAL A 374 20.28 12.47 -4.83
C VAL A 374 19.04 12.54 -5.72
N GLN A 375 18.09 13.45 -5.42
CA GLN A 375 16.89 13.61 -6.23
C GLN A 375 17.24 14.19 -7.61
N PRO A 376 16.71 13.65 -8.72
CA PRO A 376 16.99 14.19 -10.04
C PRO A 376 16.12 15.43 -10.32
N GLY A 377 16.49 16.56 -9.72
CA GLY A 377 15.78 17.84 -9.89
C GLY A 377 15.57 18.60 -8.60
N SER A 378 15.23 19.88 -8.73
CA SER A 378 15.00 20.76 -7.57
C SER A 378 13.71 20.38 -6.82
N GLY A 379 13.68 20.68 -5.52
CA GLY A 379 12.49 20.45 -4.68
C GLY A 379 11.25 21.20 -5.19
N THR A 380 11.44 22.35 -5.80
CA THR A 380 10.35 23.17 -6.38
C THR A 380 9.72 22.53 -7.61
N ALA A 381 10.49 21.77 -8.42
CA ALA A 381 9.98 21.11 -9.63
C ALA A 381 8.96 20.00 -9.32
N PHE A 382 9.04 19.40 -8.12
CA PHE A 382 8.15 18.32 -7.66
C PHE A 382 7.13 18.79 -6.61
N SER A 383 7.02 20.13 -6.40
CA SER A 383 6.00 20.71 -5.52
C SER A 383 4.61 20.62 -6.18
N LEU A 384 3.57 20.40 -5.36
CA LEU A 384 2.17 20.45 -5.79
C LEU A 384 1.78 21.82 -6.39
N LEU A 385 2.46 22.90 -5.98
CA LEU A 385 2.29 24.25 -6.49
C LEU A 385 3.69 24.76 -6.88
N PRO A 386 4.16 24.50 -8.11
CA PRO A 386 5.42 25.05 -8.60
C PRO A 386 5.35 26.58 -8.61
N ALA A 387 6.43 27.22 -8.16
CA ALA A 387 6.51 28.68 -8.26
C ALA A 387 6.70 29.06 -9.73
N GLU A 388 5.66 29.62 -10.36
CA GLU A 388 5.74 30.20 -11.71
C GLU A 388 6.13 31.68 -11.61
N ASN A 389 7.23 32.05 -12.26
CA ASN A 389 7.62 33.44 -12.43
C ASN A 389 6.80 34.06 -13.57
N ALA A 390 5.64 34.61 -13.22
CA ALA A 390 4.68 35.20 -14.17
C ALA A 390 5.14 36.54 -14.80
N THR A 391 6.28 37.10 -14.40
CA THR A 391 6.68 38.48 -14.74
C THR A 391 7.64 38.62 -15.93
N GLY A 392 7.96 37.53 -16.64
CA GLY A 392 8.78 37.61 -17.87
C GLY A 392 10.28 37.89 -17.67
N ASN A 393 10.72 38.29 -16.47
CA ASN A 393 12.16 38.45 -16.15
C ASN A 393 12.67 37.18 -15.51
N PHE A 394 13.51 36.44 -16.25
CA PHE A 394 14.20 35.26 -15.72
C PHE A 394 15.39 35.69 -14.84
N VAL A 395 15.26 35.53 -13.54
CA VAL A 395 16.37 35.64 -12.59
C VAL A 395 16.87 34.25 -12.25
N LYS A 396 18.10 33.93 -12.59
CA LYS A 396 18.74 32.67 -12.22
C LYS A 396 18.97 32.64 -10.72
N ILE A 397 18.14 31.85 -10.03
CA ILE A 397 18.26 31.59 -8.59
C ILE A 397 18.86 30.20 -8.40
N VAL A 398 19.85 30.04 -7.53
CA VAL A 398 20.40 28.73 -7.18
C VAL A 398 19.30 27.88 -6.54
N GLN A 399 18.98 26.77 -7.17
CA GLN A 399 17.96 25.84 -6.71
C GLN A 399 18.52 24.94 -5.62
N ARG A 400 17.64 24.42 -4.74
CA ARG A 400 18.00 23.39 -3.76
C ARG A 400 17.50 22.04 -4.24
N VAL A 401 18.34 21.03 -4.09
CA VAL A 401 18.06 19.65 -4.50
C VAL A 401 18.07 18.77 -3.25
N PRO A 402 16.99 18.03 -3.00
CA PRO A 402 16.90 17.11 -1.87
C PRO A 402 17.86 15.93 -2.04
N VAL A 403 18.65 15.67 -1.01
CA VAL A 403 19.53 14.52 -0.88
C VAL A 403 19.05 13.69 0.29
N LYS A 404 18.83 12.39 0.07
CA LYS A 404 18.47 11.44 1.11
C LYS A 404 19.72 10.90 1.76
N ILE A 405 19.86 11.10 3.09
CA ILE A 405 20.93 10.55 3.91
C ILE A 405 20.33 9.56 4.89
N VAL A 406 20.78 8.32 4.86
CA VAL A 406 20.40 7.28 5.81
C VAL A 406 21.31 7.34 7.02
N LEU A 407 20.72 7.24 8.21
CA LEU A 407 21.45 7.25 9.47
C LEU A 407 21.93 5.83 9.80
N ASP A 408 23.22 5.72 10.13
CA ASP A 408 23.82 4.46 10.56
C ASP A 408 23.68 4.32 12.07
N ASN A 409 22.88 3.34 12.53
CA ASN A 409 22.67 3.04 13.95
C ASN A 409 22.28 4.28 14.80
N PRO A 410 21.10 4.87 14.56
CA PRO A 410 20.64 5.97 15.41
C PRO A 410 20.54 5.50 16.87
N PRO A 411 20.99 6.31 17.85
CA PRO A 411 21.00 5.91 19.24
C PRO A 411 19.57 5.72 19.76
N PRO A 412 19.25 4.60 20.43
CA PRO A 412 17.88 4.28 20.86
C PRO A 412 17.38 5.15 22.01
N ASP A 413 18.28 5.80 22.72
CA ASP A 413 17.99 6.69 23.85
C ASP A 413 17.55 8.10 23.43
N VAL A 414 17.60 8.41 22.13
CA VAL A 414 17.22 9.70 21.57
C VAL A 414 15.93 9.55 20.77
N ALA A 415 14.91 10.32 21.13
CA ALA A 415 13.65 10.33 20.39
C ALA A 415 13.82 11.16 19.11
N LEU A 416 14.24 10.52 18.03
CA LEU A 416 14.32 11.12 16.70
C LEU A 416 12.97 10.99 16.00
N GLY A 417 12.55 12.07 15.35
CA GLY A 417 11.25 12.10 14.68
C GLY A 417 11.21 13.05 13.48
N PRO A 418 10.24 12.86 12.58
CA PRO A 418 10.10 13.71 11.40
C PRO A 418 9.88 15.18 11.79
N GLY A 419 10.49 16.08 11.00
CA GLY A 419 10.41 17.53 11.22
C GLY A 419 11.48 18.10 12.13
N MET A 420 12.32 17.28 12.79
CA MET A 420 13.47 17.80 13.55
C MET A 420 14.53 18.36 12.61
N ALA A 421 15.00 19.59 12.90
CA ALA A 421 16.07 20.25 12.17
C ALA A 421 17.42 19.58 12.45
N VAL A 422 18.23 19.43 11.41
CA VAL A 422 19.54 18.80 11.46
C VAL A 422 20.52 19.50 10.52
N VAL A 423 21.80 19.42 10.81
CA VAL A 423 22.87 19.91 9.94
C VAL A 423 23.73 18.74 9.47
N PRO A 424 23.47 18.19 8.29
CA PRO A 424 24.30 17.17 7.69
C PRO A 424 25.54 17.79 7.04
N THR A 425 26.67 17.11 7.20
CA THR A 425 27.94 17.39 6.54
C THR A 425 28.36 16.14 5.79
N VAL A 426 28.42 16.23 4.47
CA VAL A 426 28.81 15.14 3.57
C VAL A 426 30.27 15.30 3.18
N GLN A 427 31.03 14.22 3.27
CA GLN A 427 32.41 14.18 2.77
C GLN A 427 32.40 13.69 1.31
N ILE A 428 32.82 14.57 0.39
CA ILE A 428 32.70 14.36 -1.05
C ILE A 428 33.88 13.64 -1.71
N ASP A 429 34.99 13.40 -0.97
CA ASP A 429 36.23 12.89 -1.54
C ASP A 429 36.43 11.37 -1.50
N ARG A 430 35.63 10.64 -0.73
CA ARG A 430 35.72 9.18 -0.74
C ARG A 430 34.93 8.64 -1.92
N ALA A 431 35.60 7.94 -2.82
CA ALA A 431 34.91 7.07 -3.76
C ALA A 431 33.93 6.19 -2.97
N PRO A 432 32.66 6.07 -3.38
CA PRO A 432 31.72 5.19 -2.72
C PRO A 432 32.32 3.80 -2.69
N ALA A 433 32.30 3.13 -1.51
CA ALA A 433 32.57 1.72 -1.45
C ALA A 433 31.58 1.05 -2.41
N LEU A 434 32.07 0.45 -3.47
CA LEU A 434 31.26 -0.34 -4.39
C LEU A 434 30.69 -1.48 -3.53
N TYR A 435 29.40 -1.41 -3.25
CA TYR A 435 28.69 -2.56 -2.70
C TYR A 435 28.71 -3.65 -3.76
N GLU A 436 29.53 -4.70 -3.58
CA GLU A 436 29.41 -5.98 -4.24
C GLU A 436 28.16 -6.73 -3.76
#